data_064173af8a839a535cd96f6fc7340a07
#
_entry.id   064173af8a839a535cd96f6fc7340a07
#
_cell.length_a   1.000
_cell.length_b   1.000
_cell.length_c   1.000
_cell.angle_alpha   90.00
_cell.angle_beta   90.00
_cell.angle_gamma   90.00
#
_symmetry.space_group_name_H-M   'P 1'
#
loop_
_entity.id
_entity.type
_entity.pdbx_description
1 polymer ?
#
loop_
_entity_poly.entity_id
_entity_poly.type
_entity_poly.pdbx_seq_one_letter_code
_entity_poly.pdbx_strand_id
1 'polypeptide(L)'
;MMNNKLVLGVVGVWLIALTYIHFATKTPLISDQKGGVIAYVHGDTLRQGMNLIASLEATLRENMYELDSLLQQDSAPLQVEAQELIGYANSGNATASEIEIASNRVNEIEQLLQKLQYDAEQIFALKESTMQATIAAHLTETLRVFSDDQGIDIVFNWGLSGEGVLYGTEAIDVTQEVLIALNKTND
;
A
#
# COMPACT_ATOMS: atom_id res chain seq x y z
N MET A 1 -66.07 -14.64 39.06
CA MET A 1 -66.13 -13.73 37.89
C MET A 1 -65.09 -12.64 38.10
N MET A 2 -64.01 -12.67 37.31
CA MET A 2 -62.96 -11.67 37.39
C MET A 2 -63.48 -10.37 36.77
N ASN A 3 -63.35 -9.26 37.49
CA ASN A 3 -63.97 -8.00 37.14
C ASN A 3 -63.32 -7.43 35.87
N ASN A 4 -64.00 -7.44 34.73
CA ASN A 4 -63.48 -6.99 33.42
C ASN A 4 -62.81 -5.61 33.45
N LYS A 5 -63.20 -4.76 34.39
CA LYS A 5 -62.59 -3.44 34.58
C LYS A 5 -61.15 -3.54 35.18
N LEU A 6 -60.89 -4.56 35.99
CA LEU A 6 -59.56 -4.80 36.58
C LEU A 6 -58.59 -5.36 35.54
N VAL A 7 -59.06 -6.25 34.67
CA VAL A 7 -58.30 -6.80 33.54
C VAL A 7 -57.93 -5.71 32.54
N LEU A 8 -58.90 -4.84 32.23
CA LEU A 8 -58.66 -3.71 31.28
C LEU A 8 -57.61 -2.73 31.85
N GLY A 9 -57.65 -2.48 33.18
CA GLY A 9 -56.66 -1.62 33.83
C GLY A 9 -55.24 -2.19 33.79
N VAL A 10 -55.09 -3.49 34.03
CA VAL A 10 -53.79 -4.17 33.98
C VAL A 10 -53.22 -4.19 32.56
N VAL A 11 -54.04 -4.47 31.55
CA VAL A 11 -53.64 -4.44 30.13
C VAL A 11 -53.22 -3.03 29.71
N GLY A 12 -53.95 -2.00 30.15
CA GLY A 12 -53.61 -0.60 29.85
C GLY A 12 -52.26 -0.19 30.42
N VAL A 13 -51.97 -0.54 31.69
CA VAL A 13 -50.68 -0.28 32.31
C VAL A 13 -49.54 -1.05 31.64
N TRP A 14 -49.81 -2.28 31.21
CA TRP A 14 -48.83 -3.11 30.48
C TRP A 14 -48.50 -2.56 29.10
N LEU A 15 -49.46 -2.05 28.36
CA LEU A 15 -49.28 -1.38 27.07
C LEU A 15 -48.50 -0.07 27.19
N ILE A 16 -48.76 0.71 28.27
CA ILE A 16 -48.01 1.94 28.54
C ILE A 16 -46.56 1.60 28.92
N ALA A 17 -46.33 0.57 29.72
CA ALA A 17 -44.99 0.11 30.08
C ALA A 17 -44.22 -0.41 28.85
N LEU A 18 -44.86 -1.16 27.94
CA LEU A 18 -44.27 -1.65 26.70
C LEU A 18 -43.93 -0.50 25.75
N THR A 19 -44.81 0.50 25.58
CA THR A 19 -44.52 1.68 24.78
C THR A 19 -43.36 2.50 25.38
N TYR A 20 -43.32 2.66 26.69
CA TYR A 20 -42.24 3.38 27.36
C TYR A 20 -40.88 2.66 27.18
N ILE A 21 -40.86 1.34 27.34
CA ILE A 21 -39.66 0.54 27.09
C ILE A 21 -39.21 0.63 25.64
N HIS A 22 -40.14 0.58 24.70
CA HIS A 22 -39.83 0.66 23.26
C HIS A 22 -39.26 2.03 22.84
N PHE A 23 -39.72 3.12 23.47
CA PHE A 23 -39.17 4.45 23.24
C PHE A 23 -37.90 4.73 24.04
N ALA A 24 -37.78 4.18 25.25
CA ALA A 24 -36.61 4.37 26.09
C ALA A 24 -35.36 3.54 25.66
N THR A 25 -35.56 2.43 24.93
CA THR A 25 -34.49 1.55 24.44
C THR A 25 -33.99 1.88 23.07
N LYS A 26 -34.52 2.91 22.40
CA LYS A 26 -33.85 3.48 21.20
C LYS A 26 -32.66 4.29 21.67
N THR A 27 -31.57 3.60 22.05
CA THR A 27 -30.25 4.21 22.03
C THR A 27 -30.00 4.65 20.59
N PRO A 28 -29.83 5.94 20.30
CA PRO A 28 -29.41 6.37 18.98
C PRO A 28 -28.09 5.65 18.70
N LEU A 29 -27.97 5.00 17.54
CA LEU A 29 -26.74 4.34 17.07
C LEU A 29 -25.59 5.34 16.96
N ILE A 30 -25.90 6.63 16.99
CA ILE A 30 -24.96 7.75 17.11
C ILE A 30 -25.40 8.50 18.37
N SER A 31 -24.67 8.28 19.49
CA SER A 31 -24.86 9.07 20.71
C SER A 31 -24.60 10.55 20.37
N ASP A 32 -25.08 11.48 21.23
CA ASP A 32 -24.89 12.94 21.19
C ASP A 32 -23.40 13.36 21.16
N GLN A 33 -22.58 12.76 20.29
CA GLN A 33 -21.27 13.27 19.98
C GLN A 33 -21.45 14.51 19.08
N LYS A 34 -20.95 15.63 19.52
CA LYS A 34 -20.60 16.76 18.67
C LYS A 34 -20.08 16.16 17.37
N GLY A 35 -20.70 16.48 16.23
CA GLY A 35 -20.34 15.91 14.95
C GLY A 35 -18.83 15.81 14.80
N GLY A 36 -18.32 14.66 14.37
CA GLY A 36 -16.88 14.40 14.31
C GLY A 36 -16.17 15.51 13.54
N VAL A 37 -14.98 15.88 14.00
CA VAL A 37 -14.14 16.87 13.31
C VAL A 37 -13.53 16.20 12.08
N ILE A 38 -13.84 16.76 10.92
CA ILE A 38 -13.40 16.23 9.63
C ILE A 38 -12.39 17.21 9.04
N ALA A 39 -11.30 16.65 8.50
CA ALA A 39 -10.31 17.38 7.72
C ALA A 39 -10.02 16.66 6.41
N TYR A 40 -9.30 17.34 5.50
CA TYR A 40 -8.77 16.70 4.31
C TYR A 40 -7.33 17.12 4.03
N VAL A 41 -6.65 16.31 3.23
CA VAL A 41 -5.30 16.57 2.73
C VAL A 41 -5.25 16.36 1.21
N HIS A 42 -4.41 17.12 0.53
CA HIS A 42 -4.08 16.89 -0.87
C HIS A 42 -2.97 15.84 -0.97
N GLY A 43 -3.34 14.59 -1.27
CA GLY A 43 -2.42 13.46 -1.33
C GLY A 43 -1.26 13.66 -2.30
N ASP A 44 -1.51 14.29 -3.45
CA ASP A 44 -0.47 14.61 -4.43
C ASP A 44 0.55 15.62 -3.87
N THR A 45 0.09 16.62 -3.13
CA THR A 45 0.96 17.58 -2.45
C THR A 45 1.81 16.93 -1.37
N LEU A 46 1.20 16.03 -0.57
CA LEU A 46 1.94 15.25 0.43
C LEU A 46 3.00 14.39 -0.24
N ARG A 47 2.64 13.65 -1.30
CA ARG A 47 3.57 12.80 -2.04
C ARG A 47 4.77 13.58 -2.58
N GLN A 48 4.54 14.75 -3.16
CA GLN A 48 5.59 15.59 -3.75
C GLN A 48 6.48 16.25 -2.69
N GLY A 49 5.91 16.57 -1.52
CA GLY A 49 6.59 17.30 -0.45
C GLY A 49 7.24 16.45 0.63
N MET A 50 6.98 15.14 0.66
CA MET A 50 7.55 14.24 1.68
C MET A 50 9.02 13.94 1.41
N ASN A 51 9.91 14.35 2.32
CA ASN A 51 11.34 14.05 2.26
C ASN A 51 11.63 12.55 2.27
N LEU A 52 10.82 11.77 3.00
CA LEU A 52 10.94 10.30 3.04
C LEU A 52 10.78 9.69 1.64
N ILE A 53 9.80 10.14 0.86
CA ILE A 53 9.59 9.64 -0.51
C ILE A 53 10.80 9.93 -1.37
N ALA A 54 11.30 11.17 -1.36
CA ALA A 54 12.47 11.56 -2.13
C ALA A 54 13.71 10.72 -1.78
N SER A 55 13.93 10.44 -0.48
CA SER A 55 15.06 9.62 -0.03
C SER A 55 14.90 8.14 -0.43
N LEU A 56 13.69 7.58 -0.29
CA LEU A 56 13.42 6.20 -0.67
C LEU A 56 13.50 5.99 -2.19
N GLU A 57 13.02 6.95 -3.00
CA GLU A 57 13.17 6.90 -4.46
C GLU A 57 14.64 6.98 -4.88
N ALA A 58 15.46 7.78 -4.21
CA ALA A 58 16.89 7.83 -4.45
C ALA A 58 17.57 6.48 -4.13
N THR A 59 17.25 5.91 -2.96
CA THR A 59 17.74 4.60 -2.56
C THR A 59 17.28 3.49 -3.51
N LEU A 60 16.03 3.51 -3.94
CA LEU A 60 15.51 2.52 -4.91
C LEU A 60 16.26 2.62 -6.24
N ARG A 61 16.53 3.84 -6.71
CA ARG A 61 17.30 4.07 -7.95
C ARG A 61 18.73 3.54 -7.83
N GLU A 62 19.41 3.80 -6.72
CA GLU A 62 20.76 3.27 -6.45
C GLU A 62 20.75 1.73 -6.45
N ASN A 63 19.82 1.12 -5.73
CA ASN A 63 19.64 -0.34 -5.72
C ASN A 63 19.38 -0.91 -7.12
N MET A 64 18.65 -0.19 -8.00
CA MET A 64 18.43 -0.61 -9.39
C MET A 64 19.74 -0.62 -10.19
N TYR A 65 20.59 0.41 -10.04
CA TYR A 65 21.88 0.44 -10.70
C TYR A 65 22.82 -0.69 -10.22
N GLU A 66 22.81 -0.98 -8.92
CA GLU A 66 23.57 -2.10 -8.38
C GLU A 66 23.06 -3.44 -8.92
N LEU A 67 21.75 -3.64 -8.92
CA LEU A 67 21.13 -4.88 -9.42
C LEU A 67 21.40 -5.09 -10.90
N ASP A 68 21.29 -4.04 -11.73
CA ASP A 68 21.61 -4.09 -13.15
C ASP A 68 23.09 -4.43 -13.39
N SER A 69 24.00 -3.81 -12.62
CA SER A 69 25.42 -4.08 -12.69
C SER A 69 25.75 -5.54 -12.32
N LEU A 70 25.13 -6.09 -11.27
CA LEU A 70 25.29 -7.49 -10.89
C LEU A 70 24.73 -8.43 -11.97
N LEU A 71 23.56 -8.12 -12.49
CA LEU A 71 22.94 -8.90 -13.55
C LEU A 71 23.83 -8.95 -14.80
N GLN A 72 24.41 -7.81 -15.20
CA GLN A 72 25.35 -7.77 -16.30
C GLN A 72 26.65 -8.55 -16.00
N GLN A 73 27.19 -8.42 -14.79
CA GLN A 73 28.39 -9.14 -14.37
C GLN A 73 28.20 -10.66 -14.43
N ASP A 74 27.03 -11.15 -14.00
CA ASP A 74 26.74 -12.59 -13.96
C ASP A 74 26.29 -13.12 -15.32
N SER A 75 25.61 -12.32 -16.13
CA SER A 75 25.09 -12.75 -17.42
C SER A 75 26.12 -12.67 -18.57
N ALA A 76 27.03 -11.69 -18.55
CA ALA A 76 27.97 -11.49 -19.64
C ALA A 76 28.88 -12.71 -19.90
N PRO A 77 29.50 -13.36 -18.90
CA PRO A 77 30.33 -14.55 -19.17
C PRO A 77 29.51 -15.73 -19.72
N LEU A 78 28.25 -15.90 -19.28
CA LEU A 78 27.36 -16.93 -19.79
C LEU A 78 27.00 -16.69 -21.25
N GLN A 79 26.72 -15.43 -21.62
CA GLN A 79 26.45 -15.06 -23.01
C GLN A 79 27.66 -15.31 -23.92
N VAL A 80 28.87 -15.00 -23.46
CA VAL A 80 30.11 -15.27 -24.20
C VAL A 80 30.30 -16.76 -24.37
N GLU A 81 30.16 -17.56 -23.31
CA GLU A 81 30.25 -19.04 -23.36
C GLU A 81 29.26 -19.64 -24.37
N ALA A 82 27.99 -19.18 -24.33
CA ALA A 82 26.98 -19.64 -25.28
C ALA A 82 27.35 -19.33 -26.74
N GLN A 83 27.85 -18.10 -27.00
CA GLN A 83 28.28 -17.70 -28.34
C GLN A 83 29.46 -18.52 -28.85
N GLU A 84 30.45 -18.79 -27.98
CA GLU A 84 31.61 -19.65 -28.32
C GLU A 84 31.17 -21.08 -28.65
N LEU A 85 30.29 -21.66 -27.85
CA LEU A 85 29.75 -23.02 -28.08
C LEU A 85 28.98 -23.11 -29.40
N ILE A 86 28.13 -22.11 -29.69
CA ILE A 86 27.38 -22.03 -30.94
C ILE A 86 28.34 -21.86 -32.12
N GLY A 87 29.36 -21.02 -31.98
CA GLY A 87 30.37 -20.81 -32.99
C GLY A 87 31.16 -22.09 -33.29
N TYR A 88 31.57 -22.83 -32.28
CA TYR A 88 32.26 -24.10 -32.39
C TYR A 88 31.39 -25.16 -33.08
N ALA A 89 30.14 -25.33 -32.63
CA ALA A 89 29.21 -26.28 -33.22
C ALA A 89 28.97 -26.04 -34.71
N ASN A 90 28.98 -24.77 -35.17
CA ASN A 90 28.76 -24.38 -36.55
C ASN A 90 30.04 -24.33 -37.38
N SER A 91 31.21 -24.54 -36.84
CA SER A 91 32.49 -24.43 -37.54
C SER A 91 32.76 -25.54 -38.59
N GLY A 92 31.99 -26.61 -38.57
CA GLY A 92 32.19 -27.81 -39.38
C GLY A 92 33.30 -28.73 -38.89
N ASN A 93 34.00 -28.39 -37.80
CA ASN A 93 35.07 -29.20 -37.21
C ASN A 93 34.57 -30.07 -36.02
N ALA A 94 33.40 -29.76 -35.47
CA ALA A 94 32.82 -30.47 -34.37
C ALA A 94 32.20 -31.80 -34.77
N THR A 95 32.43 -32.83 -33.96
CA THR A 95 31.78 -34.13 -34.08
C THR A 95 30.32 -34.09 -33.63
N ALA A 96 29.51 -35.04 -34.05
CA ALA A 96 28.09 -35.12 -33.65
C ALA A 96 27.92 -35.11 -32.11
N SER A 97 28.81 -35.79 -31.37
CA SER A 97 28.78 -35.86 -29.90
C SER A 97 29.14 -34.50 -29.27
N GLU A 98 30.11 -33.77 -29.85
CA GLU A 98 30.49 -32.44 -29.37
C GLU A 98 29.40 -31.38 -29.63
N ILE A 99 28.68 -31.48 -30.75
CA ILE A 99 27.53 -30.64 -31.06
C ILE A 99 26.40 -30.89 -30.04
N GLU A 100 26.13 -32.15 -29.68
CA GLU A 100 25.12 -32.49 -28.67
C GLU A 100 25.49 -31.93 -27.31
N ILE A 101 26.75 -32.07 -26.87
CA ILE A 101 27.23 -31.50 -25.59
C ILE A 101 27.12 -29.98 -25.60
N ALA A 102 27.56 -29.32 -26.67
CA ALA A 102 27.45 -27.86 -26.82
C ALA A 102 26.00 -27.39 -26.77
N SER A 103 25.09 -28.07 -27.48
CA SER A 103 23.66 -27.75 -27.49
C SER A 103 23.03 -27.87 -26.09
N ASN A 104 23.35 -28.95 -25.36
CA ASN A 104 22.86 -29.13 -24.00
C ASN A 104 23.37 -28.01 -23.08
N ARG A 105 24.63 -27.65 -23.20
CA ARG A 105 25.20 -26.55 -22.41
C ARG A 105 24.61 -25.19 -22.72
N VAL A 106 24.35 -24.89 -23.99
CA VAL A 106 23.63 -23.65 -24.42
C VAL A 106 22.24 -23.61 -23.80
N ASN A 107 21.48 -24.70 -23.82
CA ASN A 107 20.19 -24.77 -23.18
C ASN A 107 20.25 -24.54 -21.67
N GLU A 108 21.27 -25.08 -20.98
CA GLU A 108 21.50 -24.80 -19.54
C GLU A 108 21.78 -23.31 -19.30
N ILE A 109 22.61 -22.69 -20.15
CA ILE A 109 22.94 -21.27 -20.05
C ILE A 109 21.69 -20.41 -20.24
N GLU A 110 20.85 -20.72 -21.23
CA GLU A 110 19.59 -20.01 -21.45
C GLU A 110 18.67 -20.07 -20.21
N GLN A 111 18.56 -21.25 -19.57
CA GLN A 111 17.80 -21.40 -18.33
C GLN A 111 18.39 -20.57 -17.18
N LEU A 112 19.74 -20.54 -17.06
CA LEU A 112 20.42 -19.72 -16.04
C LEU A 112 20.18 -18.22 -16.29
N LEU A 113 20.26 -17.76 -17.52
CA LEU A 113 20.00 -16.35 -17.87
C LEU A 113 18.54 -15.95 -17.56
N GLN A 114 17.58 -16.82 -17.91
CA GLN A 114 16.17 -16.59 -17.57
C GLN A 114 15.97 -16.55 -16.05
N LYS A 115 16.64 -17.44 -15.32
CA LYS A 115 16.57 -17.45 -13.86
C LYS A 115 17.16 -16.16 -13.24
N LEU A 116 18.32 -15.70 -13.71
CA LEU A 116 18.95 -14.46 -13.25
C LEU A 116 18.03 -13.26 -13.46
N GLN A 117 17.41 -13.16 -14.63
CA GLN A 117 16.46 -12.09 -14.92
C GLN A 117 15.23 -12.16 -14.02
N TYR A 118 14.63 -13.35 -13.86
CA TYR A 118 13.49 -13.53 -12.97
C TYR A 118 13.82 -13.17 -11.52
N ASP A 119 14.95 -13.62 -11.01
CA ASP A 119 15.39 -13.33 -9.63
C ASP A 119 15.58 -11.81 -9.44
N ALA A 120 16.15 -11.11 -10.43
CA ALA A 120 16.31 -9.66 -10.41
C ALA A 120 14.96 -8.92 -10.37
N GLU A 121 13.99 -9.36 -11.17
CA GLU A 121 12.63 -8.81 -11.17
C GLU A 121 11.93 -9.00 -9.82
N GLN A 122 12.10 -10.17 -9.19
CA GLN A 122 11.54 -10.44 -7.85
C GLN A 122 12.17 -9.55 -6.77
N ILE A 123 13.50 -9.37 -6.81
CA ILE A 123 14.21 -8.48 -5.88
C ILE A 123 13.70 -7.04 -6.05
N PHE A 124 13.55 -6.57 -7.28
CA PHE A 124 13.03 -5.23 -7.55
C PHE A 124 11.60 -5.04 -7.03
N ALA A 125 10.69 -5.96 -7.35
CA ALA A 125 9.30 -5.92 -6.89
C ALA A 125 9.20 -5.91 -5.35
N LEU A 126 10.05 -6.69 -4.67
CA LEU A 126 10.11 -6.71 -3.21
C LEU A 126 10.58 -5.35 -2.64
N LYS A 127 11.62 -4.75 -3.23
CA LYS A 127 12.13 -3.43 -2.82
C LYS A 127 11.07 -2.34 -3.02
N GLU A 128 10.37 -2.34 -4.15
CA GLU A 128 9.26 -1.41 -4.43
C GLU A 128 8.11 -1.57 -3.43
N SER A 129 7.68 -2.81 -3.17
CA SER A 129 6.64 -3.11 -2.19
C SER A 129 7.04 -2.66 -0.77
N THR A 130 8.30 -2.88 -0.40
CA THR A 130 8.83 -2.44 0.91
C THR A 130 8.83 -0.91 1.02
N MET A 131 9.23 -0.22 -0.05
CA MET A 131 9.17 1.25 -0.11
C MET A 131 7.75 1.76 0.10
N GLN A 132 6.77 1.20 -0.62
CA GLN A 132 5.36 1.59 -0.49
C GLN A 132 4.82 1.32 0.92
N ALA A 133 5.16 0.17 1.51
CA ALA A 133 4.77 -0.16 2.88
C ALA A 133 5.38 0.81 3.90
N THR A 134 6.63 1.22 3.72
CA THR A 134 7.31 2.20 4.58
C THR A 134 6.64 3.57 4.51
N ILE A 135 6.31 4.03 3.30
CA ILE A 135 5.59 5.30 3.09
C ILE A 135 4.22 5.25 3.77
N ALA A 136 3.46 4.18 3.54
CA ALA A 136 2.13 4.02 4.12
C ALA A 136 2.17 3.97 5.66
N ALA A 137 3.14 3.26 6.24
CA ALA A 137 3.30 3.19 7.69
C ALA A 137 3.65 4.55 8.29
N HIS A 138 4.58 5.29 7.69
CA HIS A 138 4.97 6.63 8.14
C HIS A 138 3.79 7.62 8.05
N LEU A 139 3.08 7.61 6.92
CA LEU A 139 1.91 8.46 6.72
C LEU A 139 0.81 8.16 7.75
N THR A 140 0.48 6.88 7.96
CA THR A 140 -0.57 6.46 8.88
C THR A 140 -0.23 6.83 10.32
N GLU A 141 1.01 6.60 10.76
CA GLU A 141 1.43 6.91 12.12
C GLU A 141 1.47 8.44 12.35
N THR A 142 2.00 9.20 11.40
CA THR A 142 2.01 10.66 11.51
C THR A 142 0.59 11.23 11.54
N LEU A 143 -0.31 10.75 10.67
CA LEU A 143 -1.71 11.18 10.67
C LEU A 143 -2.41 10.82 11.99
N ARG A 144 -2.13 9.65 12.55
CA ARG A 144 -2.69 9.24 13.85
C ARG A 144 -2.28 10.23 14.95
N VAL A 145 -0.98 10.49 15.09
CA VAL A 145 -0.47 11.43 16.11
C VAL A 145 -1.01 12.84 15.89
N PHE A 146 -0.96 13.31 14.64
CA PHE A 146 -1.45 14.64 14.28
C PHE A 146 -2.95 14.81 14.58
N SER A 147 -3.76 13.81 14.21
CA SER A 147 -5.21 13.84 14.42
C SER A 147 -5.56 13.78 15.91
N ASP A 148 -4.88 12.95 16.69
CA ASP A 148 -5.04 12.89 18.14
C ASP A 148 -4.74 14.27 18.80
N ASP A 149 -3.65 14.93 18.40
CA ASP A 149 -3.24 16.24 18.94
C ASP A 149 -4.20 17.37 18.55
N GLN A 150 -4.78 17.33 17.35
CA GLN A 150 -5.69 18.35 16.83
C GLN A 150 -7.17 18.05 17.08
N GLY A 151 -7.50 16.89 17.64
CA GLY A 151 -8.88 16.44 17.88
C GLY A 151 -9.65 16.20 16.58
N ILE A 152 -8.97 15.71 15.53
CA ILE A 152 -9.56 15.36 14.25
C ILE A 152 -9.96 13.88 14.28
N ASP A 153 -11.22 13.60 13.94
CA ASP A 153 -11.74 12.23 13.95
C ASP A 153 -11.53 11.51 12.60
N ILE A 154 -11.54 12.27 11.49
CA ILE A 154 -11.41 11.70 10.13
C ILE A 154 -10.59 12.66 9.26
N VAL A 155 -9.60 12.11 8.56
CA VAL A 155 -8.87 12.80 7.49
C VAL A 155 -9.17 12.14 6.17
N PHE A 156 -9.67 12.90 5.21
CA PHE A 156 -9.92 12.44 3.84
C PHE A 156 -8.76 12.80 2.92
N ASN A 157 -8.53 11.95 1.92
CA ASN A 157 -7.64 12.28 0.81
C ASN A 157 -8.42 13.02 -0.29
N TRP A 158 -7.92 14.17 -0.69
CA TRP A 158 -8.38 14.88 -1.89
C TRP A 158 -7.37 14.67 -3.01
N GLY A 159 -7.65 13.76 -3.92
CA GLY A 159 -6.84 13.51 -5.12
C GLY A 159 -7.35 14.31 -6.33
N LEU A 160 -6.47 14.55 -7.30
CA LEU A 160 -6.80 15.21 -8.58
C LEU A 160 -7.85 14.43 -9.39
N SER A 161 -7.95 13.13 -9.20
CA SER A 161 -8.94 12.24 -9.83
C SER A 161 -10.34 12.35 -9.25
N GLY A 162 -10.57 13.20 -8.23
CA GLY A 162 -11.88 13.38 -7.59
C GLY A 162 -12.29 12.21 -6.69
N GLU A 163 -11.35 11.37 -6.30
CA GLU A 163 -11.59 10.26 -5.37
C GLU A 163 -11.80 10.79 -3.96
N GLY A 164 -13.01 10.62 -3.43
CA GLY A 164 -13.36 10.84 -2.04
C GLY A 164 -13.93 12.23 -1.73
N VAL A 165 -13.24 13.32 -1.95
CA VAL A 165 -13.71 14.69 -1.63
C VAL A 165 -13.97 15.47 -2.91
N LEU A 166 -15.25 15.87 -3.12
CA LEU A 166 -15.64 16.69 -4.27
C LEU A 166 -15.48 18.19 -4.00
N TYR A 167 -15.61 18.59 -2.74
CA TYR A 167 -15.49 19.98 -2.30
C TYR A 167 -15.14 20.01 -0.82
N GLY A 168 -14.26 20.93 -0.43
CA GLY A 168 -13.91 21.25 0.95
C GLY A 168 -13.51 22.72 1.05
N THR A 169 -13.79 23.35 2.19
CA THR A 169 -13.32 24.70 2.47
C THR A 169 -11.86 24.68 2.91
N GLU A 170 -11.10 25.73 2.65
CA GLU A 170 -9.72 25.87 3.13
C GLU A 170 -9.60 25.75 4.66
N ALA A 171 -10.68 26.04 5.40
CA ALA A 171 -10.69 25.96 6.86
C ALA A 171 -10.52 24.54 7.43
N ILE A 172 -10.73 23.50 6.61
CA ILE A 172 -10.55 22.07 6.98
C ILE A 172 -9.45 21.40 6.15
N ASP A 173 -8.69 22.18 5.37
CA ASP A 173 -7.48 21.71 4.70
C ASP A 173 -6.31 21.73 5.68
N VAL A 174 -5.75 20.57 5.98
CA VAL A 174 -4.61 20.40 6.89
C VAL A 174 -3.36 19.91 6.17
N THR A 175 -3.33 20.07 4.84
CA THR A 175 -2.25 19.52 3.99
C THR A 175 -0.87 20.01 4.43
N GLN A 176 -0.73 21.31 4.69
CA GLN A 176 0.56 21.91 5.02
C GLN A 176 1.03 21.50 6.43
N GLU A 177 0.12 21.47 7.39
CA GLU A 177 0.40 21.07 8.77
C GLU A 177 0.81 19.59 8.84
N VAL A 178 0.10 18.72 8.11
CA VAL A 178 0.44 17.30 7.97
C VAL A 178 1.79 17.13 7.27
N LEU A 179 2.07 17.90 6.21
CA LEU A 179 3.35 17.83 5.51
C LEU A 179 4.52 18.26 6.42
N ILE A 180 4.33 19.31 7.23
CA ILE A 180 5.31 19.70 8.24
C ILE A 180 5.54 18.59 9.26
N ALA A 181 4.47 17.92 9.70
CA ALA A 181 4.57 16.81 10.64
C ALA A 181 5.30 15.59 10.03
N LEU A 182 5.00 15.25 8.76
CA LEU A 182 5.65 14.17 8.02
C LEU A 182 7.16 14.40 7.81
N ASN A 183 7.56 15.65 7.66
CA ASN A 183 8.95 16.04 7.41
C ASN A 183 9.73 16.36 8.70
N LYS A 184 9.09 16.34 9.87
CA LYS A 184 9.83 16.44 11.14
C LYS A 184 10.65 15.16 11.29
N THR A 185 11.96 15.33 11.35
CA THR A 185 12.86 14.27 11.80
C THR A 185 12.53 13.99 13.26
N ASN A 186 12.16 12.76 13.61
CA ASN A 186 12.10 12.34 14.99
C ASN A 186 13.56 12.24 15.46
N ASP A 187 14.07 13.28 16.11
CA ASP A 187 15.33 13.26 16.85
C ASP A 187 15.22 12.34 18.07
#